data_9c7b55e6fa5c33371c4686e90cb69282
#
_entry.id   9c7b55e6fa5c33371c4686e90cb69282
#
_cell.length_a   1.000
_cell.length_b   1.000
_cell.length_c   1.000
_cell.angle_alpha   90.00
_cell.angle_beta   90.00
_cell.angle_gamma   90.00
#
_symmetry.space_group_name_H-M   'P 1'
#
loop_
_entity.id
_entity.type
_entity.pdbx_description
1 polymer ?
#
loop_
_entity_poly.entity_id
_entity_poly.type
_entity_poly.pdbx_seq_one_letter_code
_entity_poly.pdbx_strand_id
1 'polypeptide(L)'
;LGSEQVLVKAAGNAGYAYSAGMNQMATATDTNGNLILDGQMLVVGNWDANNDQINGSSNKAGTVCATMQNGVCIDAAKIKDFFIMANGTAVTSTATNGGYTTMSGTSMAAPVVTGAIAVLHQMWPHMKGKHLVQLVLVTGDKNITGYNENVHGQGLLDMDAATRPVGA
;
A
#
# COMPACT_ATOMS: atom_id res chain seq x y z
N LEU A 1 15.20 -8.63 0.97
CA LEU A 1 14.96 -7.72 2.10
C LEU A 1 15.24 -8.43 3.42
N GLY A 2 15.77 -7.70 4.40
CA GLY A 2 15.86 -8.19 5.77
C GLY A 2 14.46 -8.37 6.38
N SER A 3 14.32 -9.23 7.38
CA SER A 3 13.01 -9.56 7.98
C SER A 3 12.25 -8.38 8.60
N GLU A 4 12.95 -7.29 8.86
CA GLU A 4 12.43 -6.06 9.47
C GLU A 4 12.08 -4.97 8.44
N GLN A 5 12.42 -5.19 7.17
CA GLN A 5 12.22 -4.19 6.12
C GLN A 5 10.83 -4.30 5.50
N VAL A 6 10.28 -3.17 5.08
CA VAL A 6 9.03 -3.07 4.33
C VAL A 6 9.26 -2.21 3.09
N LEU A 7 8.79 -2.67 1.95
CA LEU A 7 8.76 -1.90 0.71
C LEU A 7 7.38 -1.27 0.54
N VAL A 8 7.34 0.06 0.53
CA VAL A 8 6.11 0.82 0.25
C VAL A 8 6.25 1.46 -1.13
N LYS A 9 5.30 1.18 -2.02
CA LYS A 9 5.33 1.64 -3.40
C LYS A 9 4.05 2.37 -3.80
N ALA A 10 4.20 3.53 -4.44
CA ALA A 10 3.11 4.27 -5.03
C ALA A 10 2.45 3.48 -6.18
N ALA A 11 1.11 3.46 -6.23
CA ALA A 11 0.33 2.72 -7.23
C ALA A 11 0.47 3.26 -8.66
N GLY A 12 0.81 4.55 -8.80
CA GLY A 12 0.86 5.27 -10.07
C GLY A 12 -0.32 6.21 -10.28
N ASN A 13 -0.15 7.16 -11.20
CA ASN A 13 -1.06 8.30 -11.37
C ASN A 13 -1.67 8.38 -12.79
N ALA A 14 -1.92 7.24 -13.43
CA ALA A 14 -2.50 7.17 -14.77
C ALA A 14 -4.01 6.91 -14.78
N GLY A 15 -4.63 6.77 -13.62
CA GLY A 15 -6.07 6.47 -13.48
C GLY A 15 -6.47 5.07 -13.93
N TYR A 16 -5.52 4.16 -14.10
CA TYR A 16 -5.80 2.80 -14.54
C TYR A 16 -6.64 2.01 -13.53
N ALA A 17 -7.48 1.12 -14.05
CA ALA A 17 -8.30 0.21 -13.24
C ALA A 17 -7.46 -0.84 -12.47
N TYR A 18 -6.15 -0.83 -12.61
CA TYR A 18 -5.19 -1.72 -11.96
C TYR A 18 -3.84 -1.02 -11.77
N SER A 19 -3.07 -1.48 -10.81
CA SER A 19 -1.70 -1.02 -10.58
C SER A 19 -0.74 -1.84 -11.42
N ALA A 20 -0.25 -1.25 -12.51
CA ALA A 20 0.71 -1.89 -13.42
C ALA A 20 2.15 -1.77 -12.92
N GLY A 21 3.03 -2.64 -13.43
CA GLY A 21 4.48 -2.58 -13.16
C GLY A 21 4.91 -3.11 -11.79
N MET A 22 3.97 -3.63 -11.02
CA MET A 22 4.24 -4.18 -9.68
C MET A 22 4.60 -5.66 -9.72
N ASN A 23 4.15 -6.38 -10.74
CA ASN A 23 4.30 -7.83 -10.85
C ASN A 23 5.76 -8.28 -10.77
N GLN A 24 6.67 -7.54 -11.41
CA GLN A 24 8.09 -7.90 -11.41
C GLN A 24 8.74 -7.82 -10.02
N MET A 25 8.31 -6.89 -9.16
CA MET A 25 8.83 -6.77 -7.79
C MET A 25 8.16 -7.76 -6.84
N ALA A 26 6.85 -7.91 -6.96
CA ALA A 26 6.10 -8.87 -6.14
C ALA A 26 6.44 -10.33 -6.46
N THR A 27 6.94 -10.59 -7.68
CA THR A 27 7.28 -11.93 -8.18
C THR A 27 8.76 -12.22 -8.19
N ALA A 28 9.61 -11.28 -7.79
CA ALA A 28 11.05 -11.50 -7.73
C ALA A 28 11.37 -12.62 -6.73
N THR A 29 12.06 -13.64 -7.21
CA THR A 29 12.50 -14.77 -6.40
C THR A 29 14.01 -14.77 -6.22
N ASP A 30 14.47 -15.34 -5.11
CA ASP A 30 15.86 -15.67 -4.89
C ASP A 30 16.29 -16.90 -5.73
N THR A 31 17.54 -17.31 -5.62
CA THR A 31 18.09 -18.47 -6.33
C THR A 31 17.44 -19.80 -5.96
N ASN A 32 16.69 -19.86 -4.85
CA ASN A 32 15.98 -21.05 -4.36
C ASN A 32 14.49 -21.02 -4.74
N GLY A 33 14.02 -19.97 -5.44
CA GLY A 33 12.63 -19.80 -5.84
C GLY A 33 11.71 -19.19 -4.77
N ASN A 34 12.25 -18.70 -3.65
CA ASN A 34 11.47 -18.02 -2.62
C ASN A 34 11.21 -16.56 -3.01
N LEU A 35 10.03 -16.04 -2.74
CA LEU A 35 9.71 -14.63 -2.98
C LEU A 35 10.62 -13.71 -2.14
N ILE A 36 11.32 -12.80 -2.80
CA ILE A 36 12.24 -11.85 -2.12
C ILE A 36 11.47 -10.90 -1.19
N LEU A 37 10.23 -10.58 -1.53
CA LEU A 37 9.40 -9.63 -0.78
C LEU A 37 8.37 -10.30 0.14
N ASP A 38 8.31 -11.58 0.23
CA ASP A 38 7.45 -12.44 1.08
C ASP A 38 6.54 -11.69 2.10
N GLY A 39 5.48 -11.05 1.63
CA GLY A 39 4.56 -10.26 2.46
C GLY A 39 5.11 -8.92 2.99
N GLN A 40 6.29 -8.47 2.56
CA GLN A 40 6.93 -7.23 3.01
C GLN A 40 6.68 -6.03 2.10
N MET A 41 5.64 -6.07 1.27
CA MET A 41 5.33 -5.03 0.29
C MET A 41 3.93 -4.47 0.46
N LEU A 42 3.79 -3.15 0.31
CA LEU A 42 2.53 -2.43 0.20
C LEU A 42 2.50 -1.60 -1.07
N VAL A 43 1.36 -1.61 -1.76
CA VAL A 43 1.04 -0.70 -2.86
C VAL A 43 0.08 0.35 -2.34
N VAL A 44 0.36 1.62 -2.60
CA VAL A 44 -0.41 2.72 -2.00
C VAL A 44 -1.14 3.55 -3.06
N GLY A 45 -2.47 3.56 -2.97
CA GLY A 45 -3.36 4.41 -3.74
C GLY A 45 -3.54 5.79 -3.07
N ASN A 46 -3.91 6.78 -3.91
CA ASN A 46 -4.17 8.14 -3.45
C ASN A 46 -5.65 8.32 -3.09
N TRP A 47 -5.93 8.50 -1.80
CA TRP A 47 -7.22 8.93 -1.30
C TRP A 47 -7.33 10.45 -1.30
N ASP A 48 -8.47 10.97 -1.75
CA ASP A 48 -8.81 12.38 -1.68
C ASP A 48 -9.74 12.61 -0.50
N ALA A 49 -9.17 13.02 0.63
CA ALA A 49 -9.92 13.25 1.85
C ALA A 49 -10.90 14.45 1.75
N ASN A 50 -10.71 15.37 0.78
CA ASN A 50 -11.62 16.49 0.60
C ASN A 50 -12.92 16.08 -0.10
N ASN A 51 -12.85 15.06 -0.96
CA ASN A 51 -13.99 14.57 -1.73
C ASN A 51 -14.47 13.18 -1.28
N ASP A 52 -13.85 12.61 -0.24
CA ASP A 52 -14.17 11.30 0.35
C ASP A 52 -14.22 10.19 -0.72
N GLN A 53 -13.18 10.11 -1.54
CA GLN A 53 -13.08 9.13 -2.62
C GLN A 53 -11.62 8.85 -3.02
N ILE A 54 -11.38 7.75 -3.72
CA ILE A 54 -10.09 7.54 -4.38
C ILE A 54 -9.90 8.59 -5.48
N ASN A 55 -8.75 9.26 -5.49
CA ASN A 55 -8.44 10.29 -6.48
C ASN A 55 -8.53 9.71 -7.91
N GLY A 56 -9.16 10.44 -8.83
CA GLY A 56 -9.40 9.98 -10.20
C GLY A 56 -8.12 9.61 -10.95
N SER A 57 -7.00 10.28 -10.69
CA SER A 57 -5.70 9.97 -11.29
C SER A 57 -5.02 8.76 -10.67
N SER A 58 -5.36 8.35 -9.44
CA SER A 58 -4.76 7.18 -8.81
C SER A 58 -5.03 5.91 -9.61
N ASN A 59 -4.01 5.10 -9.86
CA ASN A 59 -4.24 3.73 -10.25
C ASN A 59 -4.96 2.98 -9.12
N LYS A 60 -5.85 2.05 -9.51
CA LYS A 60 -6.67 1.25 -8.60
C LYS A 60 -5.94 -0.04 -8.23
N ALA A 61 -6.47 -0.76 -7.27
CA ALA A 61 -5.94 -2.05 -6.85
C ALA A 61 -5.91 -3.06 -8.02
N GLY A 62 -7.06 -3.33 -8.60
CA GLY A 62 -7.23 -4.28 -9.70
C GLY A 62 -7.12 -5.74 -9.28
N THR A 63 -7.44 -6.61 -10.23
CA THR A 63 -7.44 -8.07 -10.04
C THR A 63 -6.23 -8.76 -10.68
N VAL A 64 -5.18 -7.99 -11.00
CA VAL A 64 -3.96 -8.53 -11.59
C VAL A 64 -3.28 -9.46 -10.60
N CYS A 65 -2.91 -10.66 -11.07
CA CYS A 65 -2.17 -11.63 -10.28
C CYS A 65 -0.81 -11.06 -9.84
N ALA A 66 -0.47 -11.24 -8.57
CA ALA A 66 0.79 -10.78 -8.03
C ALA A 66 1.96 -11.58 -8.59
N THR A 67 1.80 -12.88 -8.74
CA THR A 67 2.88 -13.80 -9.17
C THR A 67 2.49 -14.53 -10.44
N MET A 68 3.16 -14.22 -11.55
CA MET A 68 2.98 -14.88 -12.84
C MET A 68 4.22 -15.70 -13.19
N GLN A 69 4.03 -16.97 -13.52
CA GLN A 69 5.08 -17.83 -14.06
C GLN A 69 4.59 -18.47 -15.36
N ASN A 70 5.35 -18.28 -16.44
CA ASN A 70 5.01 -18.78 -17.78
C ASN A 70 3.57 -18.42 -18.23
N GLY A 71 3.12 -17.20 -17.87
CA GLY A 71 1.76 -16.75 -18.21
C GLY A 71 0.65 -17.30 -17.31
N VAL A 72 0.98 -18.09 -16.30
CA VAL A 72 0.02 -18.66 -15.33
C VAL A 72 0.15 -17.98 -13.99
N CYS A 73 -0.98 -17.64 -13.36
CA CYS A 73 -1.01 -17.16 -12.00
C CYS A 73 -0.74 -18.33 -11.04
N ILE A 74 0.45 -18.37 -10.45
CA ILE A 74 0.85 -19.47 -9.55
C ILE A 74 0.55 -19.20 -8.07
N ASP A 75 0.24 -17.96 -7.74
CA ASP A 75 -0.21 -17.56 -6.42
C ASP A 75 -1.63 -16.99 -6.52
N ALA A 76 -2.51 -17.38 -5.62
CA ALA A 76 -3.86 -16.81 -5.55
C ALA A 76 -3.87 -15.31 -5.23
N ALA A 77 -2.77 -14.76 -4.70
CA ALA A 77 -2.65 -13.36 -4.32
C ALA A 77 -2.78 -12.42 -5.53
N LYS A 78 -3.57 -11.39 -5.36
CA LYS A 78 -3.76 -10.29 -6.30
C LYS A 78 -3.16 -9.01 -5.75
N ILE A 79 -2.91 -8.02 -6.62
CA ILE A 79 -2.41 -6.70 -6.17
C ILE A 79 -3.34 -6.09 -5.11
N LYS A 80 -4.65 -6.28 -5.21
CA LYS A 80 -5.63 -5.82 -4.22
C LYS A 80 -5.40 -6.36 -2.80
N ASP A 81 -4.75 -7.51 -2.66
CA ASP A 81 -4.52 -8.16 -1.36
C ASP A 81 -3.44 -7.45 -0.52
N PHE A 82 -2.59 -6.65 -1.16
CA PHE A 82 -1.57 -5.81 -0.51
C PHE A 82 -1.62 -4.33 -0.94
N PHE A 83 -2.80 -3.90 -1.40
CA PHE A 83 -3.08 -2.51 -1.74
C PHE A 83 -3.83 -1.84 -0.58
N ILE A 84 -3.34 -0.67 -0.18
CA ILE A 84 -3.95 0.21 0.84
C ILE A 84 -4.02 1.63 0.28
N MET A 85 -4.97 2.43 0.74
CA MET A 85 -5.03 3.85 0.40
C MET A 85 -4.59 4.72 1.57
N ALA A 86 -4.03 5.87 1.25
CA ALA A 86 -3.77 6.93 2.21
C ALA A 86 -3.99 8.28 1.55
N ASN A 87 -4.20 9.34 2.35
CA ASN A 87 -4.36 10.68 1.80
C ASN A 87 -3.10 11.09 1.04
N GLY A 88 -3.29 11.38 -0.24
CA GLY A 88 -2.24 11.85 -1.16
C GLY A 88 -2.68 13.06 -1.97
N THR A 89 -3.84 13.66 -1.63
CA THR A 89 -4.37 14.83 -2.32
C THR A 89 -4.17 16.07 -1.46
N ALA A 90 -3.63 17.12 -2.07
CA ALA A 90 -3.32 18.41 -1.45
C ALA A 90 -2.41 18.27 -0.20
N VAL A 91 -1.39 17.43 -0.30
CA VAL A 91 -0.41 17.23 0.78
C VAL A 91 0.66 18.32 0.72
N THR A 92 0.78 19.08 1.79
CA THR A 92 1.83 20.12 1.93
C THR A 92 3.08 19.50 2.56
N SER A 93 4.22 19.71 1.94
CA SER A 93 5.53 19.24 2.40
C SER A 93 6.64 20.21 2.01
N THR A 94 7.86 19.94 2.43
CA THR A 94 9.04 20.75 2.13
C THR A 94 9.34 20.81 0.64
N ALA A 95 9.82 21.94 0.16
CA ALA A 95 10.23 22.16 -1.21
C ALA A 95 11.76 22.34 -1.33
N THR A 96 12.29 22.17 -2.54
CA THR A 96 13.74 22.23 -2.82
C THR A 96 14.39 23.60 -2.54
N ASN A 97 13.59 24.67 -2.46
CA ASN A 97 14.03 26.04 -2.17
C ASN A 97 13.98 26.41 -0.69
N GLY A 98 13.78 25.44 0.20
CA GLY A 98 13.67 25.66 1.66
C GLY A 98 12.31 26.14 2.13
N GLY A 99 11.29 26.21 1.22
CA GLY A 99 9.91 26.53 1.56
C GLY A 99 9.02 25.30 1.65
N TYR A 100 7.72 25.52 1.48
CA TYR A 100 6.70 24.48 1.42
C TYR A 100 5.98 24.50 0.07
N THR A 101 5.52 23.35 -0.36
CA THR A 101 4.68 23.21 -1.56
C THR A 101 3.60 22.18 -1.31
N THR A 102 2.48 22.32 -2.03
CA THR A 102 1.36 21.39 -1.96
C THR A 102 1.32 20.58 -3.24
N MET A 103 1.29 19.26 -3.12
CA MET A 103 1.27 18.34 -4.24
C MET A 103 0.21 17.25 -4.03
N SER A 104 -0.21 16.61 -5.12
CA SER A 104 -1.13 15.47 -5.10
C SER A 104 -0.60 14.32 -5.93
N GLY A 105 -0.81 13.11 -5.45
CA GLY A 105 -0.42 11.89 -6.14
C GLY A 105 -0.23 10.71 -5.20
N THR A 106 -0.14 9.52 -5.76
CA THR A 106 0.21 8.30 -5.02
C THR A 106 1.60 8.39 -4.39
N SER A 107 2.50 9.23 -4.97
CA SER A 107 3.82 9.54 -4.39
C SER A 107 3.75 10.33 -3.08
N MET A 108 2.63 11.03 -2.81
CA MET A 108 2.36 11.73 -1.55
C MET A 108 1.66 10.82 -0.54
N ALA A 109 0.88 9.86 -1.01
CA ALA A 109 0.24 8.85 -0.17
C ALA A 109 1.23 7.81 0.37
N ALA A 110 2.19 7.37 -0.44
CA ALA A 110 3.15 6.33 -0.05
C ALA A 110 3.97 6.70 1.21
N PRO A 111 4.54 7.90 1.36
CA PRO A 111 5.28 8.27 2.57
C PRO A 111 4.39 8.36 3.82
N VAL A 112 3.08 8.61 3.69
CA VAL A 112 2.14 8.55 4.82
C VAL A 112 2.08 7.12 5.37
N VAL A 113 1.95 6.12 4.50
CA VAL A 113 1.98 4.70 4.89
C VAL A 113 3.35 4.31 5.45
N THR A 114 4.45 4.82 4.87
CA THR A 114 5.80 4.57 5.39
C THR A 114 5.96 5.08 6.82
N GLY A 115 5.48 6.31 7.09
CA GLY A 115 5.47 6.89 8.44
C GLY A 115 4.60 6.07 9.41
N ALA A 116 3.44 5.60 8.96
CA ALA A 116 2.57 4.73 9.74
C ALA A 116 3.28 3.43 10.15
N ILE A 117 3.94 2.76 9.21
CA ILE A 117 4.74 1.55 9.49
C ILE A 117 5.86 1.84 10.51
N ALA A 118 6.53 2.98 10.40
CA ALA A 118 7.58 3.37 11.35
C ALA A 118 7.03 3.55 12.78
N VAL A 119 5.87 4.19 12.92
CA VAL A 119 5.17 4.34 14.21
C VAL A 119 4.77 2.97 14.78
N LEU A 120 4.18 2.10 13.97
CA LEU A 120 3.79 0.76 14.39
C LEU A 120 5.01 -0.08 14.81
N HIS A 121 6.13 0.02 14.09
CA HIS A 121 7.38 -0.66 14.46
C HIS A 121 7.95 -0.12 15.77
N GLN A 122 7.82 1.18 16.04
CA GLN A 122 8.23 1.75 17.34
C GLN A 122 7.36 1.23 18.49
N MET A 123 6.06 1.04 18.26
CA MET A 123 5.15 0.48 19.26
C MET A 123 5.41 -1.03 19.52
N TRP A 124 5.72 -1.76 18.46
CA TRP A 124 5.96 -3.20 18.51
C TRP A 124 7.29 -3.59 17.85
N PRO A 125 8.43 -3.31 18.50
CA PRO A 125 9.75 -3.47 17.88
C PRO A 125 10.13 -4.93 17.59
N HIS A 126 9.37 -5.90 18.10
CA HIS A 126 9.58 -7.32 17.80
C HIS A 126 8.80 -7.82 16.58
N MET A 127 7.91 -7.00 16.01
CA MET A 127 7.17 -7.38 14.81
C MET A 127 8.08 -7.29 13.58
N LYS A 128 8.09 -8.37 12.80
CA LYS A 128 8.79 -8.38 11.49
C LYS A 128 8.03 -7.52 10.48
N GLY A 129 8.72 -7.05 9.46
CA GLY A 129 8.14 -6.20 8.41
C GLY A 129 6.85 -6.77 7.81
N LYS A 130 6.81 -8.07 7.52
CA LYS A 130 5.59 -8.74 7.01
C LYS A 130 4.39 -8.69 7.97
N HIS A 131 4.63 -8.71 9.27
CA HIS A 131 3.56 -8.62 10.27
C HIS A 131 3.01 -7.19 10.37
N LEU A 132 3.88 -6.18 10.21
CA LEU A 132 3.48 -4.77 10.13
C LEU A 132 2.65 -4.50 8.88
N VAL A 133 3.07 -5.05 7.74
CA VAL A 133 2.29 -5.00 6.48
C VAL A 133 0.93 -5.63 6.67
N GLN A 134 0.87 -6.84 7.22
CA GLN A 134 -0.38 -7.54 7.47
C GLN A 134 -1.29 -6.77 8.42
N LEU A 135 -0.74 -6.19 9.49
CA LEU A 135 -1.48 -5.36 10.44
C LEU A 135 -2.16 -4.18 9.74
N VAL A 136 -1.42 -3.42 8.93
CA VAL A 136 -1.97 -2.30 8.15
C VAL A 136 -3.08 -2.75 7.20
N LEU A 137 -2.91 -3.90 6.54
CA LEU A 137 -3.89 -4.41 5.58
C LEU A 137 -5.18 -4.89 6.26
N VAL A 138 -5.08 -5.63 7.38
CA VAL A 138 -6.27 -6.18 8.05
C VAL A 138 -7.07 -5.13 8.82
N THR A 139 -6.41 -4.03 9.23
CA THR A 139 -7.05 -2.92 9.94
C THR A 139 -7.52 -1.80 9.03
N GLY A 140 -7.25 -1.88 7.71
CA GLY A 140 -7.69 -0.88 6.75
C GLY A 140 -9.20 -0.62 6.82
N ASP A 141 -9.61 0.66 6.86
CA ASP A 141 -11.02 1.04 6.95
C ASP A 141 -11.73 0.77 5.62
N LYS A 142 -12.74 -0.07 5.68
CA LYS A 142 -13.63 -0.45 4.58
C LYS A 142 -15.00 0.24 4.64
N ASN A 143 -15.25 1.07 5.67
CA ASN A 143 -16.48 1.86 5.83
C ASN A 143 -16.46 3.16 5.02
N ILE A 144 -15.88 3.11 3.84
CA ILE A 144 -15.84 4.21 2.88
C ILE A 144 -16.99 4.08 1.88
N THR A 145 -17.50 5.21 1.41
CA THR A 145 -18.62 5.24 0.45
C THR A 145 -18.23 4.48 -0.84
N GLY A 146 -19.08 3.54 -1.24
CA GLY A 146 -18.88 2.76 -2.47
C GLY A 146 -17.69 1.82 -2.43
N TYR A 147 -17.27 1.32 -1.25
CA TYR A 147 -16.17 0.39 -1.12
C TYR A 147 -16.28 -0.78 -2.11
N ASN A 148 -15.20 -0.99 -2.84
CA ASN A 148 -15.01 -2.10 -3.76
C ASN A 148 -13.55 -2.55 -3.68
N GLU A 149 -13.31 -3.76 -3.27
CA GLU A 149 -11.96 -4.31 -3.08
C GLU A 149 -11.10 -4.25 -4.34
N ASN A 150 -11.69 -4.39 -5.53
CA ASN A 150 -10.97 -4.29 -6.80
C ASN A 150 -10.53 -2.86 -7.14
N VAL A 151 -11.10 -1.87 -6.46
CA VAL A 151 -10.75 -0.44 -6.59
C VAL A 151 -9.88 0.02 -5.43
N HIS A 152 -10.31 -0.30 -4.21
CA HIS A 152 -9.80 0.26 -2.96
C HIS A 152 -8.84 -0.69 -2.21
N GLY A 153 -8.61 -1.91 -2.73
CA GLY A 153 -7.80 -2.92 -2.06
C GLY A 153 -8.33 -3.23 -0.67
N GLN A 154 -7.46 -3.14 0.34
CA GLN A 154 -7.81 -3.40 1.74
C GLN A 154 -8.38 -2.17 2.47
N GLY A 155 -8.67 -1.09 1.75
CA GLY A 155 -9.34 0.09 2.27
C GLY A 155 -8.42 1.28 2.52
N LEU A 156 -8.81 2.17 3.42
CA LEU A 156 -8.05 3.36 3.81
C LEU A 156 -7.21 3.05 5.04
N LEU A 157 -5.97 3.53 5.08
CA LEU A 157 -5.08 3.43 6.24
C LEU A 157 -5.79 3.95 7.50
N ASP A 158 -5.94 3.08 8.51
CA ASP A 158 -6.55 3.38 9.80
C ASP A 158 -5.55 3.13 10.93
N MET A 159 -4.92 4.20 11.39
CA MET A 159 -3.95 4.12 12.49
C MET A 159 -4.61 3.93 13.85
N ASP A 160 -5.87 4.35 14.02
CA ASP A 160 -6.60 4.11 15.26
C ASP A 160 -6.86 2.59 15.43
N ALA A 161 -7.34 1.93 14.39
CA ALA A 161 -7.51 0.48 14.40
C ALA A 161 -6.17 -0.27 14.49
N ALA A 162 -5.15 0.18 13.74
CA ALA A 162 -3.84 -0.49 13.70
C ALA A 162 -3.05 -0.39 15.01
N THR A 163 -3.35 0.58 15.86
CA THR A 163 -2.70 0.76 17.18
C THR A 163 -3.46 0.11 18.34
N ARG A 164 -4.59 -0.55 18.07
CA ARG A 164 -5.34 -1.33 19.06
C ARG A 164 -4.99 -2.82 18.98
N PRO A 165 -5.21 -3.59 20.06
CA PRO A 165 -5.12 -5.05 19.97
C PRO A 165 -6.07 -5.60 18.91
N VAL A 166 -5.55 -6.39 17.97
CA VAL A 166 -6.36 -7.05 16.93
C VAL A 166 -6.79 -8.42 17.45
N GLY A 167 -8.09 -8.69 17.41
CA GLY A 167 -8.63 -9.99 17.82
C GLY A 167 -9.02 -10.10 19.30
N ALA A 168 -9.24 -8.98 19.96
CA ALA A 168 -9.84 -8.92 21.29
C ALA A 168 -11.36 -8.88 21.21
#